data_e16a8bcdededbe20932513568bdd3dd0
#
_entry.id   e16a8bcdededbe20932513568bdd3dd0
#
_cell.length_a   1.000
_cell.length_b   1.000
_cell.length_c   1.000
_cell.angle_alpha   90.00
_cell.angle_beta   90.00
_cell.angle_gamma   90.00
#
_symmetry.space_group_name_H-M   'P 1'
#
loop_
_entity.id
_entity.type
_entity.pdbx_description
1 polymer ?
#
loop_
_entity_poly.entity_id
_entity_poly.type
_entity_poly.pdbx_seq_one_letter_code
_entity_poly.pdbx_strand_id
1 'polypeptide(L)'
;MKTCLLTVILLSSNIIFSQIPPSYYDNANNLTGIQLKTALHNIIKGHVEFPYTSIDTDVWDILKQTDKDTNDSNNVILLYTGWSVDAAQEWNSGNGWSREHVWSKSHGDFGTTKGAGTDAHHLRPADPSVNSAKNNRWFDTCTTPYIDGGQSTGCFTSSTDWVWQPRNEVKGDVARMIFYMATRYEGGTGEPDLELIDFFPTDNNTSDSVYSKLSTLLQWHIDDAVDNWERNRNDIIYYDFQNNRNPFIDHPEYVNLIWGTITSVNKKENSSKLKIYPNPVKDYFALDTKDEVKHIEVITLSGKTVRKLEGLNKSKIIDLKGLKAGIYIIKVSTEKEVISTKIIKE
;
A
#
# COMPACT_ATOMS: atom_id res chain seq x y z
N MET A 1 -54.42 -40.30 -22.77
CA MET A 1 -53.82 -38.98 -22.36
C MET A 1 -52.55 -39.26 -21.58
N LYS A 2 -51.39 -38.94 -22.13
CA LYS A 2 -50.10 -39.09 -21.40
C LYS A 2 -49.75 -37.70 -20.86
N THR A 3 -49.78 -37.58 -19.56
CA THR A 3 -49.38 -36.32 -18.86
C THR A 3 -47.87 -36.25 -18.80
N CYS A 4 -47.32 -35.27 -19.51
CA CYS A 4 -45.87 -35.02 -19.47
C CYS A 4 -45.60 -34.10 -18.27
N LEU A 5 -44.86 -34.62 -17.29
CA LEU A 5 -44.44 -33.86 -16.13
C LEU A 5 -43.18 -33.08 -16.49
N LEU A 6 -43.28 -31.78 -16.60
CA LEU A 6 -42.15 -30.88 -16.89
C LEU A 6 -41.44 -30.60 -15.55
N THR A 7 -40.28 -31.22 -15.34
CA THR A 7 -39.44 -30.94 -14.17
C THR A 7 -38.62 -29.67 -14.46
N VAL A 8 -39.00 -28.58 -13.83
CA VAL A 8 -38.21 -27.34 -13.86
C VAL A 8 -37.05 -27.48 -12.85
N ILE A 9 -35.83 -27.63 -13.37
CA ILE A 9 -34.61 -27.57 -12.56
C ILE A 9 -34.32 -26.09 -12.35
N LEU A 10 -34.54 -25.57 -11.15
CA LEU A 10 -34.06 -24.25 -10.72
C LEU A 10 -32.54 -24.40 -10.45
N LEU A 11 -31.74 -23.93 -11.39
CA LEU A 11 -30.34 -23.64 -11.16
C LEU A 11 -30.25 -22.43 -10.23
N SER A 12 -30.09 -22.67 -8.93
CA SER A 12 -29.67 -21.63 -8.00
C SER A 12 -28.21 -21.27 -8.32
N SER A 13 -27.99 -20.12 -8.94
CA SER A 13 -26.68 -19.51 -8.97
C SER A 13 -26.30 -19.16 -7.53
N ASN A 14 -25.46 -19.98 -6.92
CA ASN A 14 -24.80 -19.60 -5.67
C ASN A 14 -23.89 -18.41 -5.99
N ILE A 15 -24.29 -17.23 -5.59
CA ILE A 15 -23.39 -16.10 -5.50
C ILE A 15 -22.44 -16.46 -4.36
N ILE A 16 -21.25 -16.89 -4.70
CA ILE A 16 -20.18 -17.13 -3.72
C ILE A 16 -19.74 -15.73 -3.27
N PHE A 17 -20.27 -15.28 -2.13
CA PHE A 17 -19.71 -14.14 -1.43
C PHE A 17 -18.33 -14.58 -0.91
N SER A 18 -17.33 -13.72 -1.08
CA SER A 18 -16.04 -13.82 -0.41
C SER A 18 -16.26 -14.16 1.07
N GLN A 19 -15.86 -15.35 1.49
CA GLN A 19 -16.07 -15.80 2.87
C GLN A 19 -14.78 -15.59 3.67
N ILE A 20 -14.75 -14.47 4.39
CA ILE A 20 -13.72 -14.27 5.42
C ILE A 20 -13.87 -15.39 6.44
N PRO A 21 -12.80 -16.15 6.77
CA PRO A 21 -12.88 -17.21 7.76
C PRO A 21 -13.39 -16.69 9.10
N PRO A 22 -14.27 -17.42 9.80
CA PRO A 22 -14.74 -17.00 11.11
C PRO A 22 -13.58 -16.68 12.06
N SER A 23 -13.69 -15.57 12.79
CA SER A 23 -12.70 -15.12 13.77
C SER A 23 -11.32 -14.71 13.20
N TYR A 24 -11.15 -14.65 11.87
CA TYR A 24 -9.85 -14.33 11.27
C TYR A 24 -9.30 -12.98 11.72
N TYR A 25 -10.17 -11.97 11.89
CA TYR A 25 -9.78 -10.62 12.31
C TYR A 25 -10.15 -10.28 13.76
N ASP A 26 -10.50 -11.24 14.61
CA ASP A 26 -10.95 -10.97 16.00
C ASP A 26 -9.92 -10.15 16.81
N ASN A 27 -8.64 -10.42 16.61
CA ASN A 27 -7.57 -9.70 17.28
C ASN A 27 -7.38 -8.24 16.79
N ALA A 28 -8.05 -7.85 15.72
CA ALA A 28 -8.02 -6.50 15.16
C ALA A 28 -9.24 -5.66 15.60
N ASN A 29 -10.24 -6.27 16.24
CA ASN A 29 -11.48 -5.62 16.62
C ASN A 29 -11.26 -4.42 17.55
N ASN A 30 -11.90 -3.28 17.22
CA ASN A 30 -11.88 -2.03 17.99
C ASN A 30 -10.48 -1.38 18.13
N LEU A 31 -9.51 -1.79 17.32
CA LEU A 31 -8.19 -1.18 17.28
C LEU A 31 -8.12 -0.09 16.20
N THR A 32 -7.17 0.83 16.35
CA THR A 32 -6.89 1.91 15.38
C THR A 32 -5.40 2.23 15.36
N GLY A 33 -4.94 2.96 14.33
CA GLY A 33 -3.56 3.41 14.21
C GLY A 33 -2.57 2.26 14.24
N ILE A 34 -1.45 2.48 14.90
CA ILE A 34 -0.36 1.49 14.98
C ILE A 34 -0.79 0.18 15.68
N GLN A 35 -1.73 0.24 16.61
CA GLN A 35 -2.22 -0.97 17.28
C GLN A 35 -2.97 -1.88 16.31
N LEU A 36 -3.79 -1.30 15.43
CA LEU A 36 -4.47 -2.03 14.37
C LEU A 36 -3.47 -2.58 13.34
N LYS A 37 -2.52 -1.76 12.86
CA LYS A 37 -1.46 -2.19 11.93
C LYS A 37 -0.70 -3.39 12.50
N THR A 38 -0.25 -3.32 13.75
CA THR A 38 0.46 -4.42 14.42
C THR A 38 -0.41 -5.68 14.59
N ALA A 39 -1.69 -5.54 14.92
CA ALA A 39 -2.60 -6.68 15.03
C ALA A 39 -2.78 -7.36 13.67
N LEU A 40 -3.00 -6.57 12.59
CA LEU A 40 -3.12 -7.09 11.24
C LEU A 40 -1.83 -7.78 10.78
N HIS A 41 -0.66 -7.16 11.02
CA HIS A 41 0.63 -7.82 10.77
C HIS A 41 0.69 -9.21 11.41
N ASN A 42 0.33 -9.31 12.69
CA ASN A 42 0.36 -10.58 13.41
C ASN A 42 -0.63 -11.61 12.87
N ILE A 43 -1.76 -11.19 12.28
CA ILE A 43 -2.75 -12.06 11.65
C ILE A 43 -2.25 -12.59 10.30
N ILE A 44 -1.61 -11.73 9.50
CA ILE A 44 -1.29 -12.06 8.10
C ILE A 44 0.16 -12.54 7.87
N LYS A 45 1.02 -12.46 8.88
CA LYS A 45 2.40 -13.00 8.81
C LYS A 45 2.42 -14.53 8.82
N GLY A 46 3.54 -15.10 8.38
CA GLY A 46 3.74 -16.56 8.40
C GLY A 46 2.89 -17.31 7.36
N HIS A 47 2.54 -16.64 6.26
CA HIS A 47 1.87 -17.24 5.13
C HIS A 47 2.74 -18.30 4.44
N VAL A 48 2.12 -19.18 3.65
CA VAL A 48 2.83 -20.16 2.82
C VAL A 48 3.55 -19.44 1.69
N GLU A 49 4.87 -19.65 1.60
CA GLU A 49 5.72 -18.99 0.61
C GLU A 49 6.01 -19.90 -0.58
N PHE A 50 5.69 -19.43 -1.77
CA PHE A 50 5.96 -20.13 -3.03
C PHE A 50 7.25 -19.61 -3.67
N PRO A 51 7.94 -20.42 -4.49
CA PRO A 51 9.09 -19.97 -5.24
C PRO A 51 8.67 -18.99 -6.36
N TYR A 52 9.59 -18.10 -6.76
CA TYR A 52 9.34 -17.19 -7.87
C TYR A 52 9.17 -17.96 -9.18
N THR A 53 10.07 -18.94 -9.46
CA THR A 53 10.00 -19.86 -10.60
C THR A 53 10.44 -21.24 -10.15
N SER A 54 9.66 -22.28 -10.48
CA SER A 54 9.90 -23.67 -10.10
C SER A 54 9.32 -24.63 -11.15
N ILE A 55 9.62 -25.92 -11.02
CA ILE A 55 8.92 -27.01 -11.71
C ILE A 55 7.66 -27.45 -10.97
N ASP A 56 7.55 -27.12 -9.68
CA ASP A 56 6.36 -27.27 -8.87
C ASP A 56 5.57 -25.95 -8.87
N THR A 57 4.47 -25.89 -8.12
CA THR A 57 3.65 -24.67 -8.00
C THR A 57 4.51 -23.45 -7.66
N ASP A 58 4.40 -22.41 -8.46
CA ASP A 58 5.14 -21.17 -8.32
C ASP A 58 4.26 -19.93 -8.55
N VAL A 59 4.88 -18.75 -8.58
CA VAL A 59 4.15 -17.49 -8.77
C VAL A 59 3.43 -17.42 -10.12
N TRP A 60 3.95 -18.02 -11.19
CA TRP A 60 3.25 -18.08 -12.47
C TRP A 60 1.89 -18.78 -12.35
N ASP A 61 1.88 -19.95 -11.69
CA ASP A 61 0.69 -20.75 -11.50
C ASP A 61 -0.34 -20.02 -10.63
N ILE A 62 0.12 -19.33 -9.58
CA ILE A 62 -0.75 -18.52 -8.72
C ILE A 62 -1.41 -17.43 -9.56
N LEU A 63 -0.65 -16.67 -10.33
CA LEU A 63 -1.17 -15.55 -11.12
C LEU A 63 -2.13 -15.99 -12.23
N LYS A 64 -1.93 -17.17 -12.83
CA LYS A 64 -2.87 -17.77 -13.77
C LYS A 64 -4.24 -18.05 -13.14
N GLN A 65 -4.30 -18.27 -11.82
CA GLN A 65 -5.56 -18.50 -11.13
C GLN A 65 -6.16 -17.19 -10.61
N THR A 66 -5.33 -16.34 -10.01
CA THR A 66 -5.78 -15.11 -9.35
C THR A 66 -6.19 -14.01 -10.33
N ASP A 67 -5.56 -13.99 -11.51
CA ASP A 67 -5.75 -12.94 -12.51
C ASP A 67 -6.36 -13.47 -13.83
N LYS A 68 -7.05 -14.61 -13.74
CA LYS A 68 -7.73 -15.25 -14.87
C LYS A 68 -8.80 -14.34 -15.47
N ASP A 69 -8.85 -14.26 -16.79
CA ASP A 69 -9.94 -13.58 -17.49
C ASP A 69 -11.24 -14.36 -17.32
N THR A 70 -12.28 -13.72 -16.82
CA THR A 70 -13.61 -14.32 -16.64
C THR A 70 -14.32 -14.59 -17.97
N ASN A 71 -13.93 -13.93 -19.07
CA ASN A 71 -14.50 -14.11 -20.40
C ASN A 71 -13.75 -15.17 -21.23
N ASP A 72 -12.46 -15.38 -20.95
CA ASP A 72 -11.65 -16.44 -21.56
C ASP A 72 -10.73 -17.06 -20.52
N SER A 73 -11.09 -18.23 -20.04
CA SER A 73 -10.38 -18.94 -18.96
C SER A 73 -8.95 -19.38 -19.32
N ASN A 74 -8.54 -19.28 -20.57
CA ASN A 74 -7.17 -19.54 -21.01
C ASN A 74 -6.27 -18.31 -20.89
N ASN A 75 -6.85 -17.13 -20.58
CA ASN A 75 -6.16 -15.86 -20.53
C ASN A 75 -6.00 -15.34 -19.11
N VAL A 76 -5.03 -14.45 -18.92
CA VAL A 76 -4.88 -13.58 -17.75
C VAL A 76 -5.09 -12.13 -18.15
N ILE A 77 -5.56 -11.32 -17.20
CA ILE A 77 -5.71 -9.87 -17.36
C ILE A 77 -4.48 -9.16 -16.84
N LEU A 78 -3.86 -8.35 -17.68
CA LEU A 78 -2.67 -7.57 -17.32
C LEU A 78 -3.04 -6.32 -16.51
N LEU A 79 -2.38 -6.09 -15.39
CA LEU A 79 -2.71 -5.03 -14.42
C LEU A 79 -2.81 -3.64 -15.06
N TYR A 80 -1.73 -3.19 -15.70
CA TYR A 80 -1.62 -1.80 -16.15
C TYR A 80 -2.36 -1.51 -17.46
N THR A 81 -2.67 -2.52 -18.24
CA THR A 81 -3.30 -2.33 -19.56
C THR A 81 -4.74 -2.83 -19.61
N GLY A 82 -5.10 -3.77 -18.73
CA GLY A 82 -6.38 -4.48 -18.81
C GLY A 82 -6.46 -5.43 -20.01
N TRP A 83 -5.38 -5.66 -20.72
CA TRP A 83 -5.36 -6.57 -21.85
C TRP A 83 -5.49 -8.02 -21.40
N SER A 84 -6.28 -8.78 -22.13
CA SER A 84 -6.44 -10.22 -21.97
C SER A 84 -5.43 -10.93 -22.87
N VAL A 85 -4.55 -11.74 -22.28
CA VAL A 85 -3.48 -12.44 -23.00
C VAL A 85 -3.43 -13.91 -22.60
N ASP A 86 -2.97 -14.77 -23.51
CA ASP A 86 -2.83 -16.19 -23.29
C ASP A 86 -1.94 -16.48 -22.05
N ALA A 87 -2.51 -17.09 -21.03
CA ALA A 87 -1.85 -17.42 -19.78
C ALA A 87 -0.65 -18.36 -19.93
N ALA A 88 -0.62 -19.18 -21.00
CA ALA A 88 0.48 -20.07 -21.29
C ALA A 88 1.75 -19.35 -21.82
N GLN A 89 1.63 -18.07 -22.21
CA GLN A 89 2.73 -17.27 -22.75
C GLN A 89 3.57 -16.60 -21.65
N GLU A 90 3.95 -17.34 -20.62
CA GLU A 90 4.85 -16.86 -19.57
C GLU A 90 6.14 -16.32 -20.18
N TRP A 91 6.48 -15.07 -19.88
CA TRP A 91 7.66 -14.39 -20.41
C TRP A 91 7.89 -14.53 -21.93
N ASN A 92 7.91 -15.72 -22.45
CA ASN A 92 8.10 -16.09 -23.88
C ASN A 92 9.12 -15.17 -24.59
N SER A 93 10.32 -15.04 -24.02
CA SER A 93 11.39 -14.16 -24.53
C SER A 93 10.96 -12.68 -24.68
N GLY A 94 10.06 -12.23 -23.82
CA GLY A 94 9.51 -10.87 -23.80
C GLY A 94 8.25 -10.67 -24.68
N ASN A 95 7.77 -11.72 -25.37
CA ASN A 95 6.56 -11.65 -26.19
C ASN A 95 5.29 -12.10 -25.44
N GLY A 96 5.44 -12.64 -24.24
CA GLY A 96 4.35 -13.04 -23.38
C GLY A 96 4.06 -11.98 -22.33
N TRP A 97 3.67 -12.42 -21.14
CA TRP A 97 3.45 -11.54 -19.99
C TRP A 97 4.54 -11.71 -18.93
N SER A 98 4.69 -10.72 -18.07
CA SER A 98 5.67 -10.70 -16.98
C SER A 98 4.98 -10.60 -15.61
N ARG A 99 5.74 -10.83 -14.55
CA ARG A 99 5.27 -10.66 -13.16
C ARG A 99 5.72 -9.30 -12.65
N GLU A 100 4.77 -8.41 -12.45
CA GLU A 100 4.97 -7.10 -11.85
C GLU A 100 5.03 -7.21 -10.34
N HIS A 101 6.03 -6.60 -9.73
CA HIS A 101 6.08 -6.32 -8.31
C HIS A 101 5.50 -4.92 -8.08
N VAL A 102 4.25 -4.84 -7.65
CA VAL A 102 3.56 -3.56 -7.44
C VAL A 102 4.30 -2.72 -6.41
N TRP A 103 4.73 -3.30 -5.29
CA TRP A 103 5.82 -2.72 -4.50
C TRP A 103 7.13 -3.02 -5.23
N SER A 104 7.77 -2.01 -5.79
CA SER A 104 9.00 -2.21 -6.57
C SER A 104 10.11 -2.82 -5.71
N LYS A 105 10.73 -3.90 -6.20
CA LYS A 105 11.74 -4.66 -5.45
C LYS A 105 12.91 -3.82 -4.92
N SER A 106 13.33 -2.82 -5.69
CA SER A 106 14.42 -1.93 -5.29
C SER A 106 14.07 -1.01 -4.13
N HIS A 107 12.77 -0.79 -3.86
CA HIS A 107 12.29 -0.04 -2.70
C HIS A 107 12.07 -0.92 -1.46
N GLY A 108 12.88 -1.94 -1.29
CA GLY A 108 12.83 -2.86 -0.16
C GLY A 108 13.94 -3.89 -0.22
N ASP A 109 14.70 -3.87 -1.32
CA ASP A 109 15.87 -4.73 -1.61
C ASP A 109 15.62 -6.24 -1.38
N PHE A 110 14.38 -6.71 -1.65
CA PHE A 110 13.98 -8.10 -1.38
C PHE A 110 14.12 -9.04 -2.60
N GLY A 111 14.43 -8.53 -3.78
CA GLY A 111 14.65 -9.34 -4.99
C GLY A 111 13.47 -10.20 -5.39
N THR A 112 13.72 -11.49 -5.66
CA THR A 112 12.74 -12.53 -6.01
C THR A 112 12.85 -13.75 -5.09
N THR A 113 13.43 -13.58 -3.92
CA THR A 113 13.46 -14.63 -2.89
C THR A 113 12.09 -14.81 -2.26
N LYS A 114 11.85 -15.99 -1.68
CA LYS A 114 10.60 -16.29 -0.96
C LYS A 114 10.35 -15.25 0.12
N GLY A 115 9.11 -14.97 0.40
CA GLY A 115 8.65 -13.86 1.24
C GLY A 115 8.22 -12.66 0.39
N ALA A 116 8.70 -11.46 0.68
CA ALA A 116 8.30 -10.23 -0.01
C ALA A 116 8.47 -10.29 -1.54
N GLY A 117 9.47 -11.02 -2.04
CA GLY A 117 9.73 -11.16 -3.47
C GLY A 117 8.79 -12.11 -4.21
N THR A 118 7.97 -12.88 -3.50
CA THR A 118 7.07 -13.89 -4.09
C THR A 118 5.64 -13.81 -3.55
N ASP A 119 5.32 -12.80 -2.75
CA ASP A 119 4.01 -12.63 -2.17
C ASP A 119 2.98 -12.27 -3.25
N ALA A 120 2.02 -13.17 -3.46
CA ALA A 120 1.01 -13.03 -4.49
C ALA A 120 0.08 -11.83 -4.27
N HIS A 121 -0.03 -11.31 -3.04
CA HIS A 121 -0.87 -10.14 -2.77
C HIS A 121 -0.40 -8.86 -3.46
N HIS A 122 0.88 -8.77 -3.86
CA HIS A 122 1.38 -7.63 -4.63
C HIS A 122 2.00 -7.99 -5.97
N LEU A 123 2.00 -9.28 -6.35
CA LEU A 123 2.43 -9.72 -7.68
C LEU A 123 1.25 -9.76 -8.64
N ARG A 124 1.42 -9.24 -9.85
CA ARG A 124 0.37 -9.19 -10.89
C ARG A 124 0.95 -9.48 -12.28
N PRO A 125 0.16 -10.06 -13.18
CA PRO A 125 0.53 -10.11 -14.60
C PRO A 125 0.65 -8.70 -15.17
N ALA A 126 1.68 -8.46 -15.98
CA ALA A 126 1.89 -7.20 -16.66
C ALA A 126 2.52 -7.41 -18.05
N ASP A 127 2.24 -6.50 -18.97
CA ASP A 127 2.96 -6.43 -20.22
C ASP A 127 4.45 -6.12 -19.95
N PRO A 128 5.41 -6.83 -20.58
CA PRO A 128 6.84 -6.66 -20.31
C PRO A 128 7.36 -5.26 -20.62
N SER A 129 6.87 -4.61 -21.66
CA SER A 129 7.30 -3.25 -22.05
C SER A 129 6.72 -2.21 -21.10
N VAL A 130 5.46 -2.35 -20.72
CA VAL A 130 4.80 -1.48 -19.74
C VAL A 130 5.41 -1.64 -18.36
N ASN A 131 5.70 -2.87 -17.94
CA ASN A 131 6.40 -3.16 -16.69
C ASN A 131 7.80 -2.54 -16.67
N SER A 132 8.54 -2.66 -17.78
CA SER A 132 9.84 -2.01 -17.93
C SER A 132 9.75 -0.48 -17.88
N ALA A 133 8.71 0.11 -18.47
CA ALA A 133 8.49 1.54 -18.42
C ALA A 133 8.09 2.04 -17.02
N LYS A 134 7.24 1.29 -16.31
CA LYS A 134 6.90 1.56 -14.91
C LYS A 134 8.16 1.50 -14.04
N ASN A 135 9.01 0.49 -14.20
CA ASN A 135 10.26 0.34 -13.47
C ASN A 135 10.04 0.51 -11.93
N ASN A 136 10.90 1.26 -11.25
CA ASN A 136 10.76 1.58 -9.82
C ASN A 136 10.16 2.98 -9.56
N ARG A 137 9.35 3.49 -10.51
CA ARG A 137 8.69 4.79 -10.35
C ARG A 137 7.77 4.78 -9.14
N TRP A 138 7.72 5.92 -8.47
CA TRP A 138 6.79 6.17 -7.39
C TRP A 138 5.35 6.20 -7.89
N PHE A 139 4.42 5.75 -7.09
CA PHE A 139 3.00 5.94 -7.41
C PHE A 139 2.55 7.32 -6.96
N ASP A 140 2.15 8.14 -7.93
CA ASP A 140 1.49 9.43 -7.71
C ASP A 140 0.70 9.84 -8.96
N THR A 141 -0.02 10.94 -8.85
CA THR A 141 -0.77 11.53 -9.96
C THR A 141 0.17 12.20 -10.95
N CYS A 142 -0.01 11.95 -12.23
CA CYS A 142 0.69 12.62 -13.32
C CYS A 142 -0.19 12.71 -14.57
N THR A 143 0.25 13.46 -15.58
CA THR A 143 -0.65 13.88 -16.67
C THR A 143 -0.21 13.44 -18.07
N THR A 144 1.02 12.94 -18.24
CA THR A 144 1.49 12.50 -19.55
C THR A 144 1.01 11.07 -19.83
N PRO A 145 0.10 10.84 -20.78
CA PRO A 145 -0.36 9.49 -21.10
C PRO A 145 0.81 8.58 -21.51
N TYR A 146 0.81 7.35 -21.03
CA TYR A 146 1.73 6.34 -21.48
C TYR A 146 1.10 5.50 -22.60
N ILE A 147 1.77 5.50 -23.75
CA ILE A 147 1.37 4.75 -24.95
C ILE A 147 2.40 3.65 -25.18
N ASP A 148 1.95 2.43 -25.33
CA ASP A 148 2.77 1.28 -25.60
C ASP A 148 2.47 0.68 -26.98
N GLY A 149 3.50 0.52 -27.84
CA GLY A 149 3.32 -0.01 -29.19
C GLY A 149 2.28 0.75 -30.05
N GLY A 150 1.99 2.03 -29.74
CA GLY A 150 0.95 2.83 -30.39
C GLY A 150 -0.44 2.65 -29.78
N GLN A 151 -0.61 1.84 -28.72
CA GLN A 151 -1.87 1.61 -28.02
C GLN A 151 -1.90 2.35 -26.69
N SER A 152 -3.05 2.91 -26.34
CA SER A 152 -3.26 3.52 -25.04
C SER A 152 -3.30 2.45 -23.95
N THR A 153 -2.53 2.64 -22.90
CA THR A 153 -2.56 1.77 -21.70
C THR A 153 -3.54 2.26 -20.63
N GLY A 154 -4.03 3.49 -20.76
CA GLY A 154 -4.78 4.17 -19.69
C GLY A 154 -3.91 4.66 -18.54
N CYS A 155 -2.61 4.34 -18.53
CA CYS A 155 -1.66 4.80 -17.54
C CYS A 155 -1.06 6.16 -17.93
N PHE A 156 -0.44 6.81 -16.92
CA PHE A 156 0.26 8.06 -17.11
C PHE A 156 1.66 7.98 -16.46
N THR A 157 2.58 8.82 -16.89
CA THR A 157 3.95 8.83 -16.40
C THR A 157 4.53 10.24 -16.36
N SER A 158 5.48 10.47 -15.45
CA SER A 158 6.37 11.62 -15.46
C SER A 158 7.81 11.14 -15.33
N SER A 159 8.65 11.51 -16.30
CA SER A 159 10.08 11.22 -16.23
C SER A 159 10.83 12.23 -15.36
N THR A 160 10.31 13.45 -15.22
CA THR A 160 10.89 14.50 -14.38
C THR A 160 10.74 14.17 -12.91
N ASP A 161 9.53 13.75 -12.51
CA ASP A 161 9.21 13.43 -11.11
C ASP A 161 9.40 11.95 -10.77
N TRP A 162 9.71 11.14 -11.78
CA TRP A 162 9.88 9.70 -11.69
C TRP A 162 8.66 8.98 -11.11
N VAL A 163 7.45 9.35 -11.58
CA VAL A 163 6.18 8.81 -11.10
C VAL A 163 5.42 8.03 -12.17
N TRP A 164 4.55 7.15 -11.71
CA TRP A 164 3.63 6.35 -12.49
C TRP A 164 2.23 6.43 -11.89
N GLN A 165 1.26 6.69 -12.74
CA GLN A 165 -0.15 6.62 -12.38
C GLN A 165 -0.79 5.47 -13.17
N PRO A 166 -1.29 4.43 -12.51
CA PRO A 166 -2.00 3.36 -13.19
C PRO A 166 -3.34 3.84 -13.75
N ARG A 167 -3.93 3.05 -14.64
CA ARG A 167 -5.29 3.30 -15.16
C ARG A 167 -6.31 3.36 -14.01
N ASN A 168 -7.43 4.06 -14.25
CA ASN A 168 -8.37 4.38 -13.17
C ASN A 168 -8.98 3.14 -12.50
N GLU A 169 -9.20 2.07 -13.26
CA GLU A 169 -9.87 0.84 -12.84
C GLU A 169 -9.04 -0.05 -11.91
N VAL A 170 -7.79 0.33 -11.63
CA VAL A 170 -6.89 -0.45 -10.77
C VAL A 170 -6.09 0.43 -9.79
N LYS A 171 -6.46 1.69 -9.64
CA LYS A 171 -5.80 2.58 -8.68
C LYS A 171 -5.99 2.11 -7.25
N GLY A 172 -7.22 1.72 -6.91
CA GLY A 172 -7.56 1.17 -5.62
C GLY A 172 -6.88 -0.15 -5.35
N ASP A 173 -6.85 -1.06 -6.36
CA ASP A 173 -6.13 -2.33 -6.27
C ASP A 173 -4.65 -2.09 -5.90
N VAL A 174 -3.98 -1.21 -6.66
CA VAL A 174 -2.58 -0.84 -6.41
C VAL A 174 -2.41 -0.27 -5.01
N ALA A 175 -3.27 0.64 -4.58
CA ALA A 175 -3.20 1.21 -3.24
C ALA A 175 -3.34 0.13 -2.15
N ARG A 176 -4.30 -0.78 -2.27
CA ARG A 176 -4.54 -1.86 -1.30
C ARG A 176 -3.41 -2.89 -1.28
N MET A 177 -2.75 -3.14 -2.41
CA MET A 177 -1.54 -3.98 -2.46
C MET A 177 -0.37 -3.32 -1.72
N ILE A 178 -0.19 -2.02 -1.90
CA ILE A 178 0.86 -1.25 -1.23
C ILE A 178 0.59 -1.16 0.28
N PHE A 179 -0.66 -0.93 0.71
CA PHE A 179 -1.03 -0.96 2.13
C PHE A 179 -0.80 -2.34 2.76
N TYR A 180 -1.10 -3.42 2.01
CA TYR A 180 -0.81 -4.77 2.46
C TYR A 180 0.69 -4.97 2.68
N MET A 181 1.53 -4.62 1.72
CA MET A 181 2.98 -4.78 1.84
C MET A 181 3.54 -4.02 3.05
N ALA A 182 3.12 -2.76 3.24
CA ALA A 182 3.51 -1.94 4.39
C ALA A 182 3.00 -2.48 5.74
N THR A 183 2.02 -3.37 5.74
CA THR A 183 1.49 -4.00 6.96
C THR A 183 2.07 -5.40 7.17
N ARG A 184 2.25 -6.18 6.10
CA ARG A 184 2.78 -7.53 6.18
C ARG A 184 4.27 -7.55 6.54
N TYR A 185 5.02 -6.61 6.02
CA TYR A 185 6.48 -6.56 6.15
C TYR A 185 6.90 -5.40 7.06
N GLU A 186 6.85 -5.64 8.37
CA GLU A 186 7.19 -4.72 9.46
C GLU A 186 8.61 -4.95 10.02
N GLY A 187 9.49 -5.53 9.21
CA GLY A 187 10.82 -5.94 9.67
C GLY A 187 10.79 -7.24 10.47
N GLY A 188 11.96 -7.67 10.85
CA GLY A 188 12.18 -8.92 11.58
C GLY A 188 13.36 -9.67 11.02
N THR A 189 13.57 -10.92 11.45
CA THR A 189 14.70 -11.70 11.00
C THR A 189 14.53 -12.11 9.54
N GLY A 190 15.24 -11.41 8.63
CA GLY A 190 15.27 -11.72 7.19
C GLY A 190 14.11 -11.14 6.38
N GLU A 191 13.23 -10.35 6.98
CA GLU A 191 12.18 -9.62 6.28
C GLU A 191 12.47 -8.12 6.20
N PRO A 192 12.08 -7.43 5.11
CA PRO A 192 12.22 -5.99 5.02
C PRO A 192 11.24 -5.28 5.96
N ASP A 193 11.56 -4.05 6.34
CA ASP A 193 10.67 -3.14 7.07
C ASP A 193 10.14 -2.12 6.07
N LEU A 194 8.95 -2.38 5.52
CA LEU A 194 8.37 -1.62 4.40
C LEU A 194 7.46 -0.51 4.90
N GLU A 195 7.83 0.75 4.60
CA GLU A 195 7.12 1.91 5.10
C GLU A 195 6.58 2.81 3.97
N LEU A 196 5.45 3.45 4.24
CA LEU A 196 4.85 4.45 3.35
C LEU A 196 5.36 5.85 3.70
N ILE A 197 5.57 6.65 2.66
CA ILE A 197 5.99 8.05 2.79
C ILE A 197 5.01 8.98 2.07
N ASP A 198 5.04 10.26 2.38
CA ASP A 198 4.20 11.27 1.72
C ASP A 198 5.03 12.35 1.01
N PHE A 199 6.23 11.99 0.62
CA PHE A 199 7.16 12.82 -0.15
C PHE A 199 8.04 11.92 -1.02
N PHE A 200 8.71 12.48 -2.01
CA PHE A 200 9.70 11.72 -2.79
C PHE A 200 11.10 12.05 -2.29
N PRO A 201 11.92 11.03 -1.99
CA PRO A 201 13.34 11.23 -1.80
C PRO A 201 13.95 11.87 -3.05
N THR A 202 15.01 12.66 -2.86
CA THR A 202 15.74 13.27 -3.98
C THR A 202 16.53 12.27 -4.81
N ASP A 203 16.73 11.05 -4.24
CA ASP A 203 17.35 9.91 -4.90
C ASP A 203 16.28 8.90 -5.31
N ASN A 204 16.06 8.78 -6.61
CA ASN A 204 15.10 7.82 -7.19
C ASN A 204 15.58 6.36 -7.16
N ASN A 205 16.84 6.12 -6.83
CA ASN A 205 17.47 4.80 -6.76
C ASN A 205 17.70 4.36 -5.32
N THR A 206 17.00 4.95 -4.37
CA THR A 206 17.13 4.55 -2.97
C THR A 206 16.70 3.10 -2.78
N SER A 207 17.53 2.32 -2.09
CA SER A 207 17.21 0.99 -1.57
C SER A 207 16.50 1.07 -0.22
N ASP A 208 16.22 2.27 0.26
CA ASP A 208 15.44 2.46 1.49
C ASP A 208 14.09 1.76 1.34
N SER A 209 13.68 1.08 2.40
CA SER A 209 12.45 0.27 2.44
C SER A 209 11.18 1.15 2.50
N VAL A 210 11.15 2.21 1.68
CA VAL A 210 10.04 3.18 1.62
C VAL A 210 9.49 3.26 0.21
N TYR A 211 8.17 3.43 0.09
CA TYR A 211 7.56 3.51 -1.22
C TYR A 211 6.25 4.30 -1.22
N SER A 212 5.97 4.93 -2.35
CA SER A 212 4.74 5.61 -2.74
C SER A 212 4.30 6.78 -1.85
N LYS A 213 3.42 7.60 -2.40
CA LYS A 213 2.89 8.77 -1.71
C LYS A 213 1.59 8.41 -1.00
N LEU A 214 1.64 8.38 0.32
CA LEU A 214 0.53 7.96 1.17
C LEU A 214 -0.77 8.73 0.86
N SER A 215 -0.71 10.05 0.71
CA SER A 215 -1.90 10.87 0.41
C SER A 215 -2.55 10.50 -0.92
N THR A 216 -1.75 10.17 -1.93
CA THR A 216 -2.26 9.72 -3.24
C THR A 216 -2.89 8.32 -3.13
N LEU A 217 -2.25 7.40 -2.42
CA LEU A 217 -2.80 6.05 -2.21
C LEU A 217 -4.13 6.08 -1.44
N LEU A 218 -4.25 6.94 -0.43
CA LEU A 218 -5.50 7.15 0.31
C LEU A 218 -6.62 7.64 -0.60
N GLN A 219 -6.31 8.58 -1.51
CA GLN A 219 -7.30 9.06 -2.47
C GLN A 219 -7.68 7.97 -3.48
N TRP A 220 -6.72 7.23 -4.02
CA TRP A 220 -6.99 6.13 -4.95
C TRP A 220 -7.83 5.02 -4.33
N HIS A 221 -7.59 4.70 -3.07
CA HIS A 221 -8.39 3.74 -2.32
C HIS A 221 -9.88 4.16 -2.22
N ILE A 222 -10.15 5.47 -2.13
CA ILE A 222 -11.51 6.01 -2.10
C ILE A 222 -12.13 6.06 -3.50
N ASP A 223 -11.35 6.47 -4.50
CA ASP A 223 -11.82 6.67 -5.86
C ASP A 223 -12.16 5.36 -6.57
N ASP A 224 -11.48 4.27 -6.19
CA ASP A 224 -11.62 2.94 -6.76
C ASP A 224 -11.87 1.93 -5.63
N ALA A 225 -13.15 1.75 -5.32
CA ALA A 225 -13.59 0.90 -4.21
C ALA A 225 -13.39 -0.59 -4.52
N VAL A 226 -13.21 -1.40 -3.48
CA VAL A 226 -13.04 -2.85 -3.59
C VAL A 226 -14.15 -3.49 -4.42
N ASP A 227 -13.78 -4.18 -5.46
CA ASP A 227 -14.70 -4.89 -6.35
C ASP A 227 -14.73 -6.42 -6.11
N ASN A 228 -15.48 -7.14 -6.93
CA ASN A 228 -15.58 -8.59 -6.83
C ASN A 228 -14.35 -9.31 -7.37
N TRP A 229 -13.58 -8.68 -8.25
CA TRP A 229 -12.32 -9.23 -8.75
C TRP A 229 -11.30 -9.32 -7.62
N GLU A 230 -11.09 -8.25 -6.88
CA GLU A 230 -10.20 -8.23 -5.73
C GLU A 230 -10.61 -9.21 -4.64
N ARG A 231 -11.93 -9.29 -4.33
CA ARG A 231 -12.44 -10.28 -3.34
C ARG A 231 -12.16 -11.71 -3.77
N ASN A 232 -12.45 -12.04 -5.03
CA ASN A 232 -12.18 -13.37 -5.57
C ASN A 232 -10.67 -13.68 -5.55
N ARG A 233 -9.85 -12.72 -5.92
CA ARG A 233 -8.40 -12.83 -5.87
C ARG A 233 -7.90 -13.11 -4.45
N ASN A 234 -8.41 -12.38 -3.48
CA ASN A 234 -8.09 -12.54 -2.06
C ASN A 234 -8.50 -13.93 -1.53
N ASP A 235 -9.64 -14.45 -1.97
CA ASP A 235 -10.11 -15.79 -1.63
C ASP A 235 -9.21 -16.88 -2.23
N ILE A 236 -8.86 -16.79 -3.51
CA ILE A 236 -7.97 -17.75 -4.18
C ILE A 236 -6.60 -17.79 -3.49
N ILE A 237 -6.00 -16.61 -3.18
CA ILE A 237 -4.73 -16.56 -2.49
C ILE A 237 -4.83 -17.24 -1.11
N TYR A 238 -5.91 -17.01 -0.40
CA TYR A 238 -6.09 -17.58 0.93
C TYR A 238 -6.33 -19.09 0.88
N TYR A 239 -7.34 -19.55 0.13
CA TYR A 239 -7.80 -20.92 0.19
C TYR A 239 -6.93 -21.91 -0.58
N ASP A 240 -6.34 -21.47 -1.69
CA ASP A 240 -5.63 -22.35 -2.60
C ASP A 240 -4.10 -22.24 -2.47
N PHE A 241 -3.58 -21.14 -1.90
CA PHE A 241 -2.14 -20.89 -1.91
C PHE A 241 -1.56 -20.43 -0.56
N GLN A 242 -1.60 -19.12 -0.25
CA GLN A 242 -0.78 -18.53 0.80
C GLN A 242 -1.33 -18.64 2.22
N ASN A 243 -2.62 -18.96 2.36
CA ASN A 243 -3.31 -19.05 3.66
C ASN A 243 -3.30 -17.75 4.47
N ASN A 244 -3.14 -16.60 3.79
CA ASN A 244 -3.33 -15.28 4.37
C ASN A 244 -4.17 -14.41 3.44
N ARG A 245 -4.74 -13.32 3.98
CA ARG A 245 -5.66 -12.42 3.27
C ARG A 245 -5.12 -11.00 3.27
N ASN A 246 -5.46 -10.23 2.25
CA ASN A 246 -5.26 -8.79 2.28
C ASN A 246 -6.40 -8.15 3.10
N PRO A 247 -6.13 -7.61 4.30
CA PRO A 247 -7.15 -7.06 5.17
C PRO A 247 -7.81 -5.80 4.59
N PHE A 248 -7.17 -5.11 3.68
CA PHE A 248 -7.69 -3.87 3.06
C PHE A 248 -8.65 -4.15 1.90
N ILE A 249 -8.77 -5.42 1.48
CA ILE A 249 -9.83 -5.90 0.60
C ILE A 249 -11.04 -6.36 1.43
N ASP A 250 -10.80 -7.09 2.52
CA ASP A 250 -11.85 -7.60 3.39
C ASP A 250 -12.53 -6.50 4.21
N HIS A 251 -11.73 -5.56 4.71
CA HIS A 251 -12.08 -4.44 5.58
C HIS A 251 -11.45 -3.14 5.05
N PRO A 252 -12.00 -2.57 3.96
CA PRO A 252 -11.45 -1.34 3.36
C PRO A 252 -11.33 -0.17 4.36
N GLU A 253 -12.22 -0.12 5.35
CA GLU A 253 -12.20 0.89 6.42
C GLU A 253 -10.93 0.86 7.26
N TYR A 254 -10.19 -0.26 7.31
CA TYR A 254 -8.93 -0.35 8.05
C TYR A 254 -7.85 0.58 7.52
N VAL A 255 -7.87 0.88 6.22
CA VAL A 255 -6.96 1.89 5.64
C VAL A 255 -7.12 3.22 6.36
N ASN A 256 -8.37 3.66 6.50
CA ASN A 256 -8.68 4.94 7.13
C ASN A 256 -8.43 4.90 8.66
N LEU A 257 -8.66 3.76 9.31
CA LEU A 257 -8.39 3.57 10.73
C LEU A 257 -6.90 3.56 11.06
N ILE A 258 -6.02 3.19 10.12
CA ILE A 258 -4.56 3.16 10.30
C ILE A 258 -3.94 4.49 9.88
N TRP A 259 -4.24 4.96 8.67
CA TRP A 259 -3.56 6.10 8.05
C TRP A 259 -4.43 7.34 7.87
N GLY A 260 -5.77 7.19 7.92
CA GLY A 260 -6.72 8.27 7.58
C GLY A 260 -6.81 9.40 8.60
N THR A 261 -6.37 9.18 9.83
CA THR A 261 -6.37 10.22 10.88
C THR A 261 -5.40 11.38 10.60
N ILE A 262 -4.57 11.24 9.58
CA ILE A 262 -3.72 12.33 9.08
C ILE A 262 -4.53 13.31 8.21
N THR A 263 -5.67 12.88 7.64
CA THR A 263 -6.48 13.69 6.70
C THR A 263 -7.78 14.23 7.28
N SER A 264 -8.24 13.77 8.43
CA SER A 264 -9.40 14.37 9.10
C SER A 264 -9.03 15.36 10.20
N VAL A 265 -7.99 16.14 10.03
CA VAL A 265 -8.07 17.49 10.53
C VAL A 265 -9.08 18.18 9.62
N ASN A 266 -10.34 18.31 10.07
CA ASN A 266 -11.18 19.37 9.56
C ASN A 266 -10.26 20.54 9.33
N LYS A 267 -10.06 20.91 8.05
CA LYS A 267 -9.48 22.18 7.67
C LYS A 267 -10.51 23.24 8.01
N LYS A 268 -10.76 23.39 9.31
CA LYS A 268 -11.12 24.67 9.83
C LYS A 268 -9.88 25.47 9.50
N GLU A 269 -9.98 26.33 8.53
CA GLU A 269 -9.00 27.37 8.23
C GLU A 269 -8.72 28.14 9.53
N ASN A 270 -7.82 27.61 10.33
CA ASN A 270 -7.08 28.31 11.35
C ASN A 270 -5.62 28.30 10.90
N SER A 271 -5.44 28.87 9.67
CA SER A 271 -4.16 29.37 9.27
C SER A 271 -3.60 30.22 10.40
N SER A 272 -2.46 29.81 10.91
CA SER A 272 -1.50 30.65 11.62
C SER A 272 -1.25 30.45 13.11
N LYS A 273 -1.65 29.36 13.76
CA LYS A 273 -1.40 29.28 15.20
C LYS A 273 -0.07 28.64 15.62
N LEU A 274 0.51 27.76 14.82
CA LEU A 274 1.80 27.13 15.11
C LEU A 274 2.68 27.04 13.86
N LYS A 275 3.83 27.68 13.90
CA LYS A 275 4.89 27.50 12.90
C LYS A 275 6.12 26.88 13.54
N ILE A 276 6.78 25.99 12.82
CA ILE A 276 8.05 25.36 13.19
C ILE A 276 9.11 25.74 12.16
N TYR A 277 10.24 26.25 12.59
CA TYR A 277 11.34 26.62 11.73
C TYR A 277 12.70 26.49 12.43
N PRO A 278 13.79 26.18 11.67
CA PRO A 278 13.74 25.73 10.29
C PRO A 278 13.13 24.33 10.18
N ASN A 279 12.59 24.01 9.01
CA ASN A 279 12.21 22.67 8.61
C ASN A 279 12.56 22.53 7.11
N PRO A 280 13.56 21.73 6.73
CA PRO A 280 14.36 20.76 7.52
C PRO A 280 15.19 21.40 8.64
N VAL A 281 15.49 20.58 9.67
CA VAL A 281 16.22 20.99 10.87
C VAL A 281 17.50 20.16 11.06
N LYS A 282 18.60 20.83 11.43
CA LYS A 282 19.83 20.12 11.86
C LYS A 282 19.78 19.75 13.34
N ASP A 283 19.92 20.73 14.23
CA ASP A 283 20.03 20.48 15.66
C ASP A 283 18.91 21.07 16.50
N TYR A 284 18.30 22.18 16.06
CA TYR A 284 17.30 22.92 16.83
C TYR A 284 16.21 23.45 15.94
N PHE A 285 14.99 23.44 16.40
CA PHE A 285 13.89 24.16 15.79
C PHE A 285 13.23 25.11 16.78
N ALA A 286 12.61 26.15 16.27
CA ALA A 286 11.82 27.09 17.05
C ALA A 286 10.34 26.89 16.77
N LEU A 287 9.52 27.13 17.81
CA LEU A 287 8.06 27.20 17.71
C LEU A 287 7.62 28.66 17.70
N ASP A 288 6.83 29.03 16.70
CA ASP A 288 6.11 30.31 16.69
C ASP A 288 4.62 30.01 16.95
N THR A 289 4.19 30.36 18.16
CA THR A 289 2.79 30.23 18.58
C THR A 289 2.47 31.30 19.63
N LYS A 290 1.22 31.78 19.59
CA LYS A 290 0.69 32.73 20.60
C LYS A 290 0.13 32.04 21.82
N ASP A 291 -0.18 30.74 21.70
CA ASP A 291 -0.75 29.94 22.79
C ASP A 291 0.35 29.46 23.76
N GLU A 292 0.01 29.32 25.01
CA GLU A 292 0.89 28.75 26.04
C GLU A 292 1.05 27.24 25.81
N VAL A 293 2.31 26.80 25.71
CA VAL A 293 2.66 25.40 25.44
C VAL A 293 2.87 24.67 26.75
N LYS A 294 2.05 23.65 27.02
CA LYS A 294 2.16 22.78 28.22
C LYS A 294 3.26 21.77 28.10
N HIS A 295 3.27 21.03 26.99
CA HIS A 295 4.33 20.08 26.68
C HIS A 295 4.48 19.84 25.18
N ILE A 296 5.67 19.35 24.82
CA ILE A 296 6.01 18.95 23.45
C ILE A 296 6.51 17.52 23.49
N GLU A 297 6.04 16.71 22.55
CA GLU A 297 6.55 15.37 22.30
C GLU A 297 7.15 15.32 20.90
N VAL A 298 8.35 14.73 20.78
CA VAL A 298 8.98 14.36 19.52
C VAL A 298 8.79 12.86 19.36
N ILE A 299 8.10 12.47 18.30
CA ILE A 299 7.64 11.09 18.09
C ILE A 299 8.20 10.61 16.76
N THR A 300 8.75 9.39 16.73
CA THR A 300 9.13 8.72 15.48
C THR A 300 7.90 8.35 14.67
N LEU A 301 8.06 8.04 13.39
CA LEU A 301 6.95 7.53 12.56
C LEU A 301 6.35 6.22 13.11
N SER A 302 7.16 5.42 13.83
CA SER A 302 6.68 4.21 14.54
C SER A 302 5.92 4.50 15.83
N GLY A 303 5.57 5.77 16.13
CA GLY A 303 4.83 6.16 17.32
C GLY A 303 5.65 6.22 18.62
N LYS A 304 6.96 5.94 18.60
CA LYS A 304 7.80 6.00 19.79
C LYS A 304 8.15 7.44 20.14
N THR A 305 7.79 7.90 21.35
CA THR A 305 8.24 9.19 21.87
C THR A 305 9.73 9.13 22.19
N VAL A 306 10.53 9.92 21.48
CA VAL A 306 11.99 10.01 21.64
C VAL A 306 12.43 11.23 22.46
N ARG A 307 11.56 12.22 22.59
CA ARG A 307 11.75 13.37 23.50
C ARG A 307 10.41 13.85 24.05
N LYS A 308 10.40 14.24 25.31
CA LYS A 308 9.28 14.91 25.94
C LYS A 308 9.81 16.12 26.72
N LEU A 309 9.19 17.28 26.54
CA LEU A 309 9.58 18.54 27.12
C LEU A 309 8.36 19.15 27.82
N GLU A 310 8.51 19.51 29.08
CA GLU A 310 7.45 20.12 29.91
C GLU A 310 7.91 21.47 30.44
N GLY A 311 6.99 22.35 30.77
CA GLY A 311 7.30 23.62 31.44
C GLY A 311 8.03 24.67 30.60
N LEU A 312 7.71 24.79 29.32
CA LEU A 312 8.36 25.70 28.38
C LEU A 312 7.97 27.17 28.56
N ASN A 313 8.28 27.72 29.71
CA ASN A 313 7.81 29.08 30.09
C ASN A 313 8.43 30.24 29.31
N LYS A 314 9.54 30.09 28.59
CA LYS A 314 10.16 31.20 27.80
C LYS A 314 10.94 30.79 26.59
N SER A 315 11.47 29.57 26.48
CA SER A 315 12.25 29.16 25.31
C SER A 315 11.42 28.22 24.44
N LYS A 316 11.08 28.68 23.24
CA LYS A 316 10.39 27.89 22.23
C LYS A 316 11.39 27.22 21.29
N ILE A 317 12.63 27.01 21.72
CA ILE A 317 13.70 26.34 20.97
C ILE A 317 13.84 24.91 21.49
N ILE A 318 13.70 23.95 20.60
CA ILE A 318 13.69 22.51 20.90
C ILE A 318 14.95 21.88 20.32
N ASP A 319 15.70 21.18 21.18
CA ASP A 319 16.93 20.48 20.82
C ASP A 319 16.62 19.07 20.29
N LEU A 320 17.11 18.78 19.09
CA LEU A 320 17.06 17.47 18.44
C LEU A 320 18.44 16.80 18.30
N LYS A 321 19.48 17.36 18.93
CA LYS A 321 20.83 16.76 18.91
C LYS A 321 20.79 15.32 19.38
N GLY A 322 21.53 14.46 18.67
CA GLY A 322 21.62 13.04 18.98
C GLY A 322 20.46 12.19 18.46
N LEU A 323 19.44 12.80 17.84
CA LEU A 323 18.48 12.06 17.05
C LEU A 323 19.05 11.79 15.66
N LYS A 324 18.76 10.62 15.11
CA LYS A 324 19.15 10.26 13.74
C LYS A 324 18.42 11.15 12.72
N ALA A 325 19.04 11.34 11.56
CA ALA A 325 18.36 11.95 10.42
C ALA A 325 17.09 11.14 10.09
N GLY A 326 16.01 11.83 9.78
CA GLY A 326 14.71 11.20 9.52
C GLY A 326 13.53 12.11 9.78
N ILE A 327 12.33 11.55 9.67
CA ILE A 327 11.08 12.26 9.91
C ILE A 327 10.62 12.02 11.33
N TYR A 328 10.16 13.10 11.97
CA TYR A 328 9.55 13.07 13.29
C TYR A 328 8.22 13.82 13.28
N ILE A 329 7.31 13.39 14.12
CA ILE A 329 6.09 14.13 14.43
C ILE A 329 6.32 14.93 15.71
N ILE A 330 6.08 16.23 15.64
CA ILE A 330 6.09 17.12 16.79
C ILE A 330 4.65 17.30 17.24
N LYS A 331 4.36 16.85 18.45
CA LYS A 331 3.06 17.01 19.09
C LYS A 331 3.17 18.09 20.16
N VAL A 332 2.44 19.17 19.97
CA VAL A 332 2.43 20.34 20.85
C VAL A 332 1.09 20.41 21.57
N SER A 333 1.09 20.31 22.87
CA SER A 333 -0.12 20.43 23.70
C SER A 333 -0.17 21.82 24.32
N THR A 334 -1.26 22.52 24.07
CA THR A 334 -1.59 23.83 24.67
C THR A 334 -2.74 23.65 25.68
N GLU A 335 -3.21 24.75 26.28
CA GLU A 335 -4.41 24.68 27.10
C GLU A 335 -5.69 24.40 26.32
N LYS A 336 -5.70 24.73 25.03
CA LYS A 336 -6.91 24.72 24.22
C LYS A 336 -6.98 23.50 23.31
N GLU A 337 -5.83 23.04 22.80
CA GLU A 337 -5.80 22.00 21.77
C GLU A 337 -4.45 21.28 21.73
N VAL A 338 -4.40 20.15 21.04
CA VAL A 338 -3.19 19.43 20.72
C VAL A 338 -2.96 19.56 19.22
N ILE A 339 -1.80 20.09 18.84
CA ILE A 339 -1.42 20.31 17.43
C ILE A 339 -0.28 19.37 17.10
N SER A 340 -0.38 18.67 15.99
CA SER A 340 0.68 17.80 15.49
C SER A 340 1.20 18.32 14.14
N THR A 341 2.51 18.31 13.96
CA THR A 341 3.15 18.72 12.70
C THR A 341 4.40 17.90 12.44
N LYS A 342 4.75 17.76 11.18
CA LYS A 342 5.92 17.01 10.72
C LYS A 342 7.17 17.88 10.71
N ILE A 343 8.32 17.32 11.10
CA ILE A 343 9.63 17.93 10.97
C ILE A 343 10.60 16.93 10.31
N ILE A 344 11.49 17.45 9.48
CA ILE A 344 12.55 16.67 8.82
C ILE A 344 13.86 16.99 9.54
N LYS A 345 14.51 15.98 10.14
CA LYS A 345 15.83 16.07 10.76
C LYS A 345 16.89 15.66 9.73
N GLU A 346 17.84 16.56 9.46
CA GLU A 346 19.05 16.29 8.67
C GLU A 346 20.22 15.79 9.52
#